data_fd79a7e749f7281a2547a5575a2af361
#
_entry.id   fd79a7e749f7281a2547a5575a2af361
#
_cell.length_a   1.000
_cell.length_b   1.000
_cell.length_c   1.000
_cell.angle_alpha   90.00
_cell.angle_beta   90.00
_cell.angle_gamma   90.00
#
_symmetry.space_group_name_H-M   'P 1'
#
loop_
_entity.id
_entity.type
_entity.pdbx_description
1 polymer ?
#
loop_
_entity_poly.entity_id
_entity_poly.type
_entity_poly.pdbx_seq_one_letter_code
_entity_poly.pdbx_strand_id
1 'polypeptide(L)'
;MRSAWGYSRGMHPHLLDVFSRLDRSRAALGAAVESIAPALREQRPAPNQWSVAEVLEHLSMVERIFTGRIADAIATARAAGLAEETGDRSPLADAIETRMADRVNRRNAPEVARPTGTLDAAAAWAAVEGGHQRLRALVSDADGLALSGVMLDHPFFGAMTVYQFIELIAAHEGRHTEQITEIGRTLAGSV
;
A
#
# COMPACT_ATOMS: atom_id res chain seq x y z
N MET A 1 31.48 -1.39 27.66
CA MET A 1 31.38 0.07 27.43
C MET A 1 30.10 0.32 26.64
N ARG A 2 29.07 0.90 27.27
CA ARG A 2 27.83 1.27 26.60
C ARG A 2 28.07 2.62 25.92
N SER A 3 27.96 2.66 24.60
CA SER A 3 28.03 3.88 23.81
C SER A 3 26.86 4.79 24.16
N ALA A 4 27.17 5.95 24.72
CA ALA A 4 26.21 7.02 25.05
C ALA A 4 25.91 7.80 23.76
N TRP A 5 24.87 7.40 23.03
CA TRP A 5 24.27 8.25 21.98
C TRP A 5 22.79 8.42 22.30
N GLY A 6 22.54 9.30 23.27
CA GLY A 6 21.20 9.81 23.59
C GLY A 6 20.87 11.02 22.71
N TYR A 7 20.65 10.82 21.41
CA TYR A 7 19.90 11.75 20.60
C TYR A 7 18.61 11.04 20.20
N SER A 8 17.49 11.59 20.60
CA SER A 8 16.21 11.35 19.96
C SER A 8 16.35 11.87 18.52
N ARG A 9 16.90 11.07 17.62
CA ARG A 9 16.87 11.34 16.18
C ARG A 9 15.41 11.29 15.79
N GLY A 10 14.86 12.39 15.27
CA GLY A 10 13.59 12.35 14.57
C GLY A 10 13.70 11.34 13.41
N MET A 11 12.57 10.80 12.98
CA MET A 11 12.50 9.86 11.85
C MET A 11 13.25 10.41 10.62
N HIS A 12 13.95 9.55 9.88
CA HIS A 12 14.70 9.93 8.69
C HIS A 12 13.78 10.62 7.65
N PRO A 13 14.21 11.72 6.99
CA PRO A 13 13.37 12.48 6.05
C PRO A 13 12.76 11.62 4.94
N HIS A 14 13.50 10.65 4.39
CA HIS A 14 13.00 9.75 3.35
C HIS A 14 11.80 8.93 3.84
N LEU A 15 11.84 8.49 5.11
CA LEU A 15 10.76 7.72 5.69
C LEU A 15 9.53 8.59 5.99
N LEU A 16 9.75 9.81 6.47
CA LEU A 16 8.67 10.80 6.62
C LEU A 16 7.95 11.07 5.32
N ASP A 17 8.68 11.18 4.23
CA ASP A 17 8.15 11.45 2.89
C ASP A 17 7.24 10.32 2.39
N VAL A 18 7.73 9.07 2.42
CA VAL A 18 6.93 7.93 1.95
C VAL A 18 5.73 7.67 2.85
N PHE A 19 5.86 7.87 4.17
CA PHE A 19 4.73 7.77 5.08
C PHE A 19 3.70 8.86 4.86
N SER A 20 4.13 10.10 4.62
CA SER A 20 3.20 11.19 4.29
C SER A 20 2.39 10.87 3.04
N ARG A 21 3.01 10.25 2.02
CA ARG A 21 2.32 9.81 0.80
C ARG A 21 1.33 8.68 1.10
N LEU A 22 1.76 7.68 1.86
CA LEU A 22 0.94 6.54 2.26
C LEU A 22 -0.28 6.98 3.10
N ASP A 23 -0.08 7.91 4.05
CA ASP A 23 -1.15 8.44 4.88
C ASP A 23 -2.18 9.24 4.06
N ARG A 24 -1.72 10.02 3.07
CA ARG A 24 -2.64 10.73 2.15
C ARG A 24 -3.46 9.78 1.30
N SER A 25 -2.85 8.71 0.75
CA SER A 25 -3.60 7.73 -0.05
C SER A 25 -4.63 6.99 0.82
N ARG A 26 -4.28 6.64 2.05
CA ARG A 26 -5.16 5.99 3.00
C ARG A 26 -6.34 6.89 3.40
N ALA A 27 -6.08 8.17 3.66
CA ALA A 27 -7.13 9.13 3.97
C ALA A 27 -8.11 9.29 2.79
N ALA A 28 -7.60 9.35 1.56
CA ALA A 28 -8.42 9.43 0.36
C ALA A 28 -9.28 8.16 0.16
N LEU A 29 -8.69 6.97 0.40
CA LEU A 29 -9.41 5.69 0.36
C LEU A 29 -10.54 5.67 1.39
N GLY A 30 -10.28 6.07 2.64
CA GLY A 30 -11.28 6.15 3.71
C GLY A 30 -12.43 7.09 3.33
N ALA A 31 -12.12 8.28 2.85
CA ALA A 31 -13.12 9.24 2.40
C ALA A 31 -14.02 8.69 1.26
N ALA A 32 -13.42 7.95 0.30
CA ALA A 32 -14.17 7.30 -0.76
C ALA A 32 -15.11 6.21 -0.23
N VAL A 33 -14.66 5.39 0.72
CA VAL A 33 -15.50 4.38 1.37
C VAL A 33 -16.63 5.02 2.18
N GLU A 34 -16.33 6.05 2.95
CA GLU A 34 -17.32 6.76 3.77
C GLU A 34 -18.40 7.47 2.95
N SER A 35 -18.08 7.91 1.73
CA SER A 35 -19.03 8.53 0.82
C SER A 35 -20.14 7.57 0.34
N ILE A 36 -19.99 6.27 0.55
CA ILE A 36 -20.94 5.23 0.13
C ILE A 36 -21.71 4.74 1.35
N ALA A 37 -23.05 4.74 1.23
CA ALA A 37 -23.91 4.24 2.29
C ALA A 37 -23.52 2.82 2.72
N PRO A 38 -23.45 2.49 4.02
CA PRO A 38 -22.99 1.18 4.50
C PRO A 38 -23.71 0.00 3.84
N ALA A 39 -25.02 0.09 3.65
CA ALA A 39 -25.83 -0.97 3.03
C ALA A 39 -25.50 -1.24 1.55
N LEU A 40 -24.75 -0.37 0.89
CA LEU A 40 -24.34 -0.52 -0.51
C LEU A 40 -22.91 -1.07 -0.65
N ARG A 41 -22.13 -1.13 0.42
CA ARG A 41 -20.70 -1.47 0.34
C ARG A 41 -20.43 -2.94 -0.01
N GLU A 42 -21.41 -3.83 0.26
CA GLU A 42 -21.34 -5.25 -0.14
C GLU A 42 -21.99 -5.51 -1.51
N GLN A 43 -22.68 -4.52 -2.08
CA GLN A 43 -23.34 -4.68 -3.38
C GLN A 43 -22.32 -4.54 -4.52
N ARG A 44 -22.36 -5.50 -5.45
CA ARG A 44 -21.61 -5.41 -6.70
C ARG A 44 -22.37 -4.51 -7.69
N PRO A 45 -21.68 -3.56 -8.33
CA PRO A 45 -22.33 -2.69 -9.34
C PRO A 45 -22.76 -3.47 -10.60
N ALA A 46 -22.12 -4.62 -10.85
CA ALA A 46 -22.49 -5.59 -11.88
C ALA A 46 -21.97 -7.01 -11.55
N PRO A 47 -22.51 -8.10 -12.13
CA PRO A 47 -22.17 -9.47 -11.74
C PRO A 47 -20.68 -9.80 -11.78
N ASN A 48 -19.91 -9.18 -12.68
CA ASN A 48 -18.48 -9.43 -12.87
C ASN A 48 -17.60 -8.28 -12.33
N GLN A 49 -18.14 -7.44 -11.46
CA GLN A 49 -17.42 -6.34 -10.83
C GLN A 49 -17.38 -6.54 -9.32
N TRP A 50 -16.32 -6.07 -8.71
CA TRP A 50 -16.17 -6.15 -7.26
C TRP A 50 -17.05 -5.12 -6.55
N SER A 51 -17.52 -5.51 -5.36
CA SER A 51 -18.09 -4.58 -4.38
C SER A 51 -17.00 -3.77 -3.69
N VAL A 52 -17.38 -2.77 -2.88
CA VAL A 52 -16.43 -2.02 -2.04
C VAL A 52 -15.72 -2.98 -1.06
N ALA A 53 -16.45 -3.89 -0.42
CA ALA A 53 -15.88 -4.89 0.49
C ALA A 53 -14.80 -5.74 -0.20
N GLU A 54 -15.07 -6.21 -1.41
CA GLU A 54 -14.12 -7.01 -2.19
C GLU A 54 -12.89 -6.22 -2.63
N VAL A 55 -13.03 -4.93 -2.97
CA VAL A 55 -11.89 -4.06 -3.27
C VAL A 55 -11.01 -3.88 -2.03
N LEU A 56 -11.60 -3.67 -0.86
CA LEU A 56 -10.86 -3.54 0.40
C LEU A 56 -10.18 -4.85 0.79
N GLU A 57 -10.84 -6.00 0.63
CA GLU A 57 -10.24 -7.32 0.85
C GLU A 57 -9.02 -7.51 -0.03
N HIS A 58 -9.14 -7.20 -1.34
CA HIS A 58 -8.01 -7.24 -2.28
C HIS A 58 -6.84 -6.35 -1.82
N LEU A 59 -7.10 -5.10 -1.43
CA LEU A 59 -6.07 -4.18 -0.95
C LEU A 59 -5.34 -4.74 0.28
N SER A 60 -6.07 -5.30 1.25
CA SER A 60 -5.48 -5.92 2.45
C SER A 60 -4.57 -7.11 2.12
N MET A 61 -4.94 -7.91 1.11
CA MET A 61 -4.16 -9.06 0.65
C MET A 61 -2.86 -8.60 -0.03
N VAL A 62 -2.94 -7.62 -0.94
CA VAL A 62 -1.77 -7.07 -1.65
C VAL A 62 -0.80 -6.42 -0.67
N GLU A 63 -1.30 -5.59 0.25
CA GLU A 63 -0.46 -4.93 1.25
C GLU A 63 0.23 -5.95 2.16
N ARG A 64 -0.46 -7.00 2.59
CA ARG A 64 0.13 -8.10 3.37
C ARG A 64 1.26 -8.80 2.61
N ILE A 65 1.07 -9.10 1.31
CA ILE A 65 2.08 -9.73 0.46
C ILE A 65 3.30 -8.82 0.33
N PHE A 66 3.09 -7.53 0.07
CA PHE A 66 4.18 -6.58 -0.12
C PHE A 66 4.91 -6.30 1.20
N THR A 67 4.20 -6.17 2.31
CA THR A 67 4.80 -6.02 3.65
C THR A 67 5.70 -7.22 3.99
N GLY A 68 5.27 -8.45 3.69
CA GLY A 68 6.10 -9.65 3.87
C GLY A 68 7.38 -9.60 3.05
N ARG A 69 7.29 -9.23 1.78
CA ARG A 69 8.48 -9.10 0.91
C ARG A 69 9.44 -8.01 1.37
N ILE A 70 8.92 -6.88 1.84
CA ILE A 70 9.74 -5.81 2.44
C ILE A 70 10.45 -6.34 3.69
N ALA A 71 9.73 -7.08 4.56
CA ALA A 71 10.31 -7.67 5.76
C ALA A 71 11.48 -8.61 5.44
N ASP A 72 11.30 -9.51 4.48
CA ASP A 72 12.33 -10.46 4.05
C ASP A 72 13.57 -9.74 3.47
N ALA A 73 13.35 -8.71 2.66
CA ALA A 73 14.42 -7.92 2.06
C ALA A 73 15.21 -7.15 3.12
N ILE A 74 14.53 -6.49 4.07
CA ILE A 74 15.18 -5.78 5.19
C ILE A 74 15.96 -6.77 6.08
N ALA A 75 15.38 -7.92 6.40
CA ALA A 75 16.05 -8.94 7.22
C ALA A 75 17.33 -9.46 6.53
N THR A 76 17.26 -9.75 5.24
CA THR A 76 18.40 -10.18 4.43
C THR A 76 19.49 -9.10 4.40
N ALA A 77 19.13 -7.85 4.16
CA ALA A 77 20.06 -6.74 4.13
C ALA A 77 20.73 -6.50 5.50
N ARG A 78 19.96 -6.57 6.59
CA ARG A 78 20.52 -6.49 7.96
C ARG A 78 21.53 -7.60 8.24
N ALA A 79 21.24 -8.84 7.84
CA ALA A 79 22.15 -9.96 8.00
C ALA A 79 23.45 -9.78 7.19
N ALA A 80 23.39 -9.05 6.07
CA ALA A 80 24.52 -8.68 5.24
C ALA A 80 25.28 -7.42 5.74
N GLY A 81 24.85 -6.81 6.86
CA GLY A 81 25.50 -5.63 7.43
C GLY A 81 25.02 -4.31 6.82
N LEU A 82 23.69 -4.14 6.68
CA LEU A 82 23.07 -2.91 6.16
C LEU A 82 23.58 -1.69 6.93
N ALA A 83 24.15 -0.73 6.20
CA ALA A 83 24.71 0.52 6.73
C ALA A 83 23.64 1.54 7.09
N GLU A 84 24.07 2.70 7.64
CA GLU A 84 23.20 3.87 7.81
C GLU A 84 22.83 4.49 6.46
N GLU A 85 21.64 5.12 6.38
CA GLU A 85 21.17 5.81 5.20
C GLU A 85 21.98 7.09 4.96
N THR A 86 22.66 7.14 3.83
CA THR A 86 23.43 8.31 3.38
C THR A 86 23.16 8.66 1.93
N GLY A 87 22.35 7.84 1.25
CA GLY A 87 22.02 8.00 -0.16
C GLY A 87 20.81 8.90 -0.38
N ASP A 88 20.68 9.38 -1.60
CA ASP A 88 19.46 10.04 -2.06
C ASP A 88 18.38 9.00 -2.38
N ARG A 89 17.14 9.34 -2.05
CA ARG A 89 15.98 8.54 -2.41
C ARG A 89 15.54 8.86 -3.84
N SER A 90 15.50 7.85 -4.70
CA SER A 90 14.81 7.97 -5.98
C SER A 90 13.31 7.72 -5.79
N PRO A 91 12.42 8.61 -6.26
CA PRO A 91 10.99 8.41 -6.21
C PRO A 91 10.57 7.26 -7.12
N LEU A 92 9.31 6.81 -6.97
CA LEU A 92 8.69 5.90 -7.92
C LEU A 92 8.67 6.54 -9.31
N ALA A 93 9.03 5.76 -10.33
CA ALA A 93 9.09 6.29 -11.70
C ALA A 93 7.70 6.71 -12.20
N ASP A 94 7.60 7.88 -12.84
CA ASP A 94 6.34 8.43 -13.40
C ASP A 94 5.61 7.45 -14.32
N ALA A 95 6.36 6.64 -15.08
CA ALA A 95 5.78 5.60 -15.94
C ALA A 95 5.04 4.52 -15.14
N ILE A 96 5.51 4.19 -13.93
CA ILE A 96 4.83 3.24 -13.03
C ILE A 96 3.59 3.89 -12.44
N GLU A 97 3.69 5.15 -11.99
CA GLU A 97 2.54 5.89 -11.48
C GLU A 97 1.43 6.04 -12.51
N THR A 98 1.77 6.46 -13.72
CA THR A 98 0.85 6.57 -14.86
C THR A 98 0.19 5.22 -15.14
N ARG A 99 0.97 4.14 -15.14
CA ARG A 99 0.46 2.80 -15.37
C ARG A 99 -0.44 2.30 -14.23
N MET A 100 -0.17 2.71 -12.99
CA MET A 100 -1.05 2.40 -11.84
C MET A 100 -2.35 3.20 -11.91
N ALA A 101 -2.32 4.45 -12.31
CA ALA A 101 -3.50 5.30 -12.47
C ALA A 101 -4.39 4.89 -13.66
N ASP A 102 -3.87 4.14 -14.64
CA ASP A 102 -4.62 3.72 -15.83
C ASP A 102 -5.76 2.76 -15.47
N ARG A 103 -6.99 3.29 -15.45
CA ARG A 103 -8.23 2.55 -15.20
C ARG A 103 -8.92 2.02 -16.47
N VAL A 104 -8.47 2.48 -17.64
CA VAL A 104 -9.02 2.06 -18.94
C VAL A 104 -8.57 0.62 -19.26
N ASN A 105 -7.28 0.35 -19.09
CA ASN A 105 -6.70 -0.97 -19.29
C ASN A 105 -6.86 -1.82 -18.00
N ARG A 106 -8.03 -2.45 -17.88
CA ARG A 106 -8.32 -3.32 -16.72
C ARG A 106 -7.37 -4.51 -16.68
N ARG A 107 -6.89 -4.84 -15.48
CA ARG A 107 -6.07 -6.02 -15.23
C ARG A 107 -6.77 -6.93 -14.26
N ASN A 108 -6.62 -8.22 -14.50
CA ASN A 108 -7.05 -9.21 -13.53
C ASN A 108 -6.06 -9.26 -12.36
N ALA A 109 -6.59 -9.29 -11.14
CA ALA A 109 -5.78 -9.56 -9.97
C ALA A 109 -5.19 -10.97 -10.05
N PRO A 110 -3.91 -11.16 -9.64
CA PRO A 110 -3.35 -12.48 -9.45
C PRO A 110 -4.24 -13.30 -8.50
N GLU A 111 -4.25 -14.61 -8.64
CA GLU A 111 -5.10 -15.50 -7.84
C GLU A 111 -4.86 -15.30 -6.33
N VAL A 112 -3.60 -15.16 -5.91
CA VAL A 112 -3.19 -14.94 -4.51
C VAL A 112 -3.68 -13.61 -3.91
N ALA A 113 -4.18 -12.69 -4.73
CA ALA A 113 -4.71 -11.39 -4.32
C ALA A 113 -6.16 -11.19 -4.79
N ARG A 114 -6.83 -12.26 -5.27
CA ARG A 114 -8.24 -12.19 -5.66
C ARG A 114 -9.10 -12.25 -4.40
N PRO A 115 -10.05 -11.30 -4.20
CA PRO A 115 -10.91 -11.31 -3.03
C PRO A 115 -11.78 -12.57 -3.03
N THR A 116 -12.01 -13.10 -1.84
CA THR A 116 -12.84 -14.30 -1.61
C THR A 116 -14.32 -13.93 -1.45
N GLY A 117 -14.61 -12.67 -1.13
CA GLY A 117 -15.94 -12.18 -0.80
C GLY A 117 -16.46 -12.68 0.55
N THR A 118 -15.57 -13.09 1.44
CA THR A 118 -15.94 -13.60 2.78
C THR A 118 -15.94 -12.52 3.85
N LEU A 119 -15.32 -11.38 3.60
CA LEU A 119 -15.29 -10.24 4.52
C LEU A 119 -16.40 -9.26 4.17
N ASP A 120 -17.12 -8.78 5.18
CA ASP A 120 -17.94 -7.58 5.04
C ASP A 120 -17.05 -6.33 4.93
N ALA A 121 -17.63 -5.19 4.58
CA ALA A 121 -16.89 -3.95 4.36
C ALA A 121 -16.16 -3.45 5.62
N ALA A 122 -16.74 -3.68 6.81
CA ALA A 122 -16.13 -3.26 8.07
C ALA A 122 -14.91 -4.12 8.41
N ALA A 123 -15.02 -5.44 8.27
CA ALA A 123 -13.91 -6.37 8.49
C ALA A 123 -12.80 -6.17 7.45
N ALA A 124 -13.16 -5.94 6.17
CA ALA A 124 -12.20 -5.66 5.11
C ALA A 124 -11.46 -4.34 5.36
N TRP A 125 -12.15 -3.29 5.80
CA TRP A 125 -11.53 -2.02 6.20
C TRP A 125 -10.57 -2.20 7.38
N ALA A 126 -10.99 -2.94 8.43
CA ALA A 126 -10.14 -3.23 9.57
C ALA A 126 -8.87 -4.01 9.17
N ALA A 127 -8.97 -4.92 8.19
CA ALA A 127 -7.83 -5.66 7.65
C ALA A 127 -6.84 -4.71 6.91
N VAL A 128 -7.35 -3.74 6.14
CA VAL A 128 -6.58 -2.69 5.46
C VAL A 128 -5.86 -1.82 6.48
N GLU A 129 -6.55 -1.32 7.51
CA GLU A 129 -5.94 -0.52 8.58
C GLU A 129 -4.85 -1.29 9.35
N GLY A 130 -5.13 -2.55 9.69
CA GLY A 130 -4.14 -3.42 10.35
C GLY A 130 -2.91 -3.68 9.48
N GLY A 131 -3.06 -3.79 8.15
CA GLY A 131 -1.98 -3.89 7.17
C GLY A 131 -1.08 -2.66 7.22
N HIS A 132 -1.69 -1.49 7.12
CA HIS A 132 -1.00 -0.20 7.18
C HIS A 132 -0.17 -0.03 8.47
N GLN A 133 -0.76 -0.37 9.62
CA GLN A 133 -0.06 -0.30 10.90
C GLN A 133 1.16 -1.24 10.94
N ARG A 134 1.01 -2.46 10.43
CA ARG A 134 2.12 -3.43 10.36
C ARG A 134 3.25 -2.95 9.44
N LEU A 135 2.92 -2.43 8.25
CA LEU A 135 3.90 -1.88 7.33
C LEU A 135 4.67 -0.71 7.99
N ARG A 136 3.96 0.23 8.61
CA ARG A 136 4.58 1.36 9.30
C ARG A 136 5.51 0.91 10.43
N ALA A 137 5.06 -0.01 11.28
CA ALA A 137 5.88 -0.54 12.38
C ALA A 137 7.15 -1.22 11.85
N LEU A 138 7.02 -2.08 10.82
CA LEU A 138 8.15 -2.77 10.19
C LEU A 138 9.21 -1.80 9.68
N VAL A 139 8.78 -0.78 8.92
CA VAL A 139 9.72 0.14 8.27
C VAL A 139 10.26 1.16 9.27
N SER A 140 9.48 1.56 10.29
CA SER A 140 9.97 2.41 11.39
C SER A 140 11.06 1.71 12.22
N ASP A 141 10.98 0.40 12.40
CA ASP A 141 12.05 -0.39 13.05
C ASP A 141 13.37 -0.39 12.26
N ALA A 142 13.31 -0.11 10.97
CA ALA A 142 14.46 0.02 10.08
C ALA A 142 14.86 1.48 9.80
N ASP A 143 14.33 2.43 10.59
CA ASP A 143 14.60 3.87 10.39
C ASP A 143 16.10 4.18 10.49
N GLY A 144 16.58 5.00 9.57
CA GLY A 144 18.00 5.37 9.47
C GLY A 144 18.91 4.33 8.81
N LEU A 145 18.40 3.14 8.44
CA LEU A 145 19.14 2.18 7.63
C LEU A 145 19.01 2.49 6.13
N ALA A 146 20.03 2.11 5.35
CA ALA A 146 20.14 2.39 3.91
C ALA A 146 19.08 1.66 3.06
N LEU A 147 17.80 1.93 3.31
CA LEU A 147 16.68 1.33 2.59
C LEU A 147 16.61 1.77 1.12
N SER A 148 17.28 2.86 0.77
CA SER A 148 17.47 3.31 -0.62
C SER A 148 18.29 2.32 -1.45
N GLY A 149 19.12 1.49 -0.81
CA GLY A 149 19.90 0.44 -1.44
C GLY A 149 19.30 -0.97 -1.37
N VAL A 150 18.21 -1.17 -0.60
CA VAL A 150 17.56 -2.48 -0.47
C VAL A 150 16.57 -2.69 -1.61
N MET A 151 16.90 -3.61 -2.51
CA MET A 151 16.14 -3.87 -3.75
C MET A 151 15.20 -5.05 -3.59
N LEU A 152 14.00 -4.91 -4.17
CA LEU A 152 12.99 -5.95 -4.30
C LEU A 152 12.53 -6.04 -5.76
N ASP A 153 12.36 -7.26 -6.27
CA ASP A 153 11.83 -7.46 -7.63
C ASP A 153 10.30 -7.44 -7.60
N HIS A 154 9.69 -6.61 -8.46
CA HIS A 154 8.26 -6.65 -8.69
C HIS A 154 7.96 -7.36 -10.02
N PRO A 155 7.00 -8.33 -10.08
CA PRO A 155 6.80 -9.16 -11.28
C PRO A 155 6.43 -8.39 -12.54
N PHE A 156 5.90 -7.16 -12.41
CA PHE A 156 5.49 -6.33 -13.55
C PHE A 156 6.32 -5.07 -13.76
N PHE A 157 7.06 -4.63 -12.75
CA PHE A 157 7.76 -3.34 -12.76
C PHE A 157 9.28 -3.47 -12.58
N GLY A 158 9.78 -4.69 -12.37
CA GLY A 158 11.22 -4.93 -12.16
C GLY A 158 11.70 -4.57 -10.76
N ALA A 159 12.99 -4.34 -10.62
CA ALA A 159 13.62 -4.05 -9.35
C ALA A 159 13.30 -2.64 -8.86
N MET A 160 12.93 -2.53 -7.60
CA MET A 160 12.61 -1.27 -6.91
C MET A 160 13.18 -1.27 -5.50
N THR A 161 13.51 -0.09 -4.97
CA THR A 161 13.92 0.07 -3.57
C THR A 161 12.74 -0.14 -2.60
N VAL A 162 13.03 -0.34 -1.30
CA VAL A 162 12.00 -0.39 -0.26
C VAL A 162 11.11 0.87 -0.30
N TYR A 163 11.71 2.05 -0.46
CA TYR A 163 10.94 3.30 -0.54
C TYR A 163 9.98 3.31 -1.74
N GLN A 164 10.45 2.90 -2.92
CA GLN A 164 9.62 2.80 -4.12
C GLN A 164 8.51 1.76 -3.98
N PHE A 165 8.74 0.66 -3.26
CA PHE A 165 7.69 -0.31 -2.95
C PHE A 165 6.58 0.27 -2.07
N ILE A 166 6.93 1.10 -1.08
CA ILE A 166 5.95 1.80 -0.24
C ILE A 166 5.14 2.80 -1.08
N GLU A 167 5.81 3.55 -1.96
CA GLU A 167 5.15 4.46 -2.90
C GLU A 167 4.23 3.73 -3.88
N LEU A 168 4.62 2.52 -4.30
CA LEU A 168 3.79 1.67 -5.15
C LEU A 168 2.51 1.22 -4.40
N ILE A 169 2.60 0.90 -3.10
CA ILE A 169 1.41 0.60 -2.27
C ILE A 169 0.47 1.80 -2.27
N ALA A 170 0.98 3.01 -2.04
CA ALA A 170 0.16 4.22 -2.07
C ALA A 170 -0.47 4.48 -3.45
N ALA A 171 0.27 4.28 -4.54
CA ALA A 171 -0.26 4.41 -5.90
C ALA A 171 -1.35 3.35 -6.21
N HIS A 172 -1.17 2.13 -5.69
CA HIS A 172 -2.16 1.05 -5.81
C HIS A 172 -3.45 1.36 -5.03
N GLU A 173 -3.34 1.92 -3.84
CA GLU A 173 -4.51 2.42 -3.10
C GLU A 173 -5.23 3.53 -3.87
N GLY A 174 -4.49 4.49 -4.44
CA GLY A 174 -5.06 5.55 -5.26
C GLY A 174 -5.88 5.00 -6.43
N ARG A 175 -5.36 3.99 -7.14
CA ARG A 175 -6.10 3.29 -8.20
C ARG A 175 -7.44 2.73 -7.70
N HIS A 176 -7.43 2.11 -6.53
CA HIS A 176 -8.63 1.48 -5.96
C HIS A 176 -9.56 2.48 -5.30
N THR A 177 -9.08 3.63 -4.85
CA THR A 177 -9.89 4.78 -4.43
C THR A 177 -10.78 5.26 -5.58
N GLU A 178 -10.22 5.40 -6.78
CA GLU A 178 -10.99 5.73 -7.98
C GLU A 178 -12.02 4.63 -8.32
N GLN A 179 -11.64 3.35 -8.15
CA GLN A 179 -12.57 2.24 -8.35
C GLN A 179 -13.77 2.31 -7.40
N ILE A 180 -13.53 2.55 -6.12
CA ILE A 180 -14.59 2.69 -5.11
C ILE A 180 -15.48 3.87 -5.46
N THR A 181 -14.91 4.98 -5.90
CA THR A 181 -15.68 6.14 -6.35
C THR A 181 -16.59 5.82 -7.56
N GLU A 182 -16.07 5.04 -8.54
CA GLU A 182 -16.86 4.55 -9.68
C GLU A 182 -18.02 3.64 -9.22
N ILE A 183 -17.75 2.72 -8.29
CA ILE A 183 -18.77 1.84 -7.70
C ILE A 183 -19.87 2.66 -7.06
N GLY A 184 -19.51 3.64 -6.23
CA GLY A 184 -20.50 4.51 -5.55
C GLY A 184 -21.39 5.26 -6.53
N ARG A 185 -20.82 5.84 -7.60
CA ARG A 185 -21.59 6.52 -8.65
C ARG A 185 -22.56 5.58 -9.36
N THR A 186 -22.13 4.36 -9.67
CA THR A 186 -22.97 3.37 -10.37
C THR A 186 -24.14 2.94 -9.48
N LEU A 187 -23.87 2.63 -8.22
CA LEU A 187 -24.92 2.20 -7.29
C LEU A 187 -25.92 3.33 -6.95
N ALA A 188 -25.47 4.57 -6.83
CA ALA A 188 -26.34 5.71 -6.61
C ALA A 188 -27.25 6.03 -7.82
N GLY A 189 -26.79 5.77 -9.04
CA GLY A 189 -27.59 5.96 -10.26
C GLY A 189 -28.57 4.83 -10.56
N SER A 190 -28.53 3.74 -9.77
CA SER A 190 -29.40 2.56 -9.92
C SER A 190 -30.60 2.55 -8.95
N VAL A 191 -30.73 3.61 -8.13
CA VAL A 191 -31.82 3.88 -7.20
C VAL A 191 -32.72 4.96 -7.81
#